data_a4e06dd4223d555ca451f2b7519be13c
#
_entry.id   a4e06dd4223d555ca451f2b7519be13c
#
_cell.length_a   1.000
_cell.length_b   1.000
_cell.length_c   1.000
_cell.angle_alpha   90.00
_cell.angle_beta   90.00
_cell.angle_gamma   90.00
#
_symmetry.space_group_name_H-M   'P 1'
#
loop_
_entity.id
_entity.type
_entity.pdbx_description
1 polymer ?
#
loop_
_entity_poly.entity_id
_entity_poly.type
_entity_poly.pdbx_seq_one_letter_code
_entity_poly.pdbx_strand_id
1 'polypeptide(L)'
;MALKIRMSRGGSKKRPFYRIVVADSRMPRDGRYIEKLGTYNPLLPKDGGERVVLDADRAKHWLEQGAKPSDRVSRFLQDVGLWKREERNNPNKGKPGQKALERIEAQKEAEEAEIGRASCRERV
;
A
#
# COMPACT_ATOMS: atom_id res chain seq x y z
N MET A 1 10.11 24.90 0.50
CA MET A 1 9.80 23.92 1.58
C MET A 1 8.86 22.86 1.04
N ALA A 2 9.22 21.61 1.16
CA ALA A 2 8.35 20.50 0.78
C ALA A 2 7.64 19.98 2.03
N LEU A 3 6.36 20.30 2.16
CA LEU A 3 5.52 19.75 3.23
C LEU A 3 5.06 18.35 2.87
N LYS A 4 5.18 17.43 3.83
CA LYS A 4 4.72 16.06 3.66
C LYS A 4 3.89 15.61 4.86
N ILE A 5 2.83 14.88 4.57
CA ILE A 5 2.05 14.20 5.59
C ILE A 5 2.60 12.77 5.67
N ARG A 6 3.19 12.45 6.80
CA ARG A 6 3.87 11.16 6.98
C ARG A 6 3.63 10.62 8.39
N MET A 7 4.08 9.40 8.63
CA MET A 7 3.93 8.76 9.93
C MET A 7 5.24 8.82 10.71
N SER A 8 5.15 9.26 11.97
CA SER A 8 6.23 9.21 12.95
C SER A 8 6.03 7.97 13.82
N ARG A 9 7.08 7.18 13.99
CA ARG A 9 7.02 5.97 14.79
C ARG A 9 7.21 6.28 16.27
N GLY A 10 6.31 5.73 17.10
CA GLY A 10 6.45 5.70 18.55
C GLY A 10 6.25 4.28 19.07
N GLY A 11 6.13 4.13 20.39
CA GLY A 11 5.92 2.85 21.02
C GLY A 11 7.19 2.06 21.28
N SER A 12 7.04 0.81 21.72
CA SER A 12 8.14 -0.07 22.06
C SER A 12 8.68 -0.84 20.84
N LYS A 13 9.78 -1.56 21.02
CA LYS A 13 10.51 -2.27 19.97
C LYS A 13 9.64 -3.25 19.16
N LYS A 14 8.71 -3.96 19.79
CA LYS A 14 7.83 -4.93 19.14
C LYS A 14 6.37 -4.45 19.01
N ARG A 15 6.07 -3.25 19.49
CA ARG A 15 4.73 -2.67 19.45
C ARG A 15 4.78 -1.28 18.82
N PRO A 16 4.80 -1.20 17.49
CA PRO A 16 4.85 0.08 16.82
C PRO A 16 3.53 0.84 16.97
N PHE A 17 3.65 2.12 17.18
CA PHE A 17 2.53 3.06 17.20
C PHE A 17 2.92 4.25 16.34
N TYR A 18 2.07 4.64 15.43
CA TYR A 18 2.40 5.71 14.48
C TYR A 18 1.53 6.94 14.72
N ARG A 19 2.15 8.11 14.60
CA ARG A 19 1.46 9.39 14.58
C ARG A 19 1.46 9.92 13.17
N ILE A 20 0.30 10.27 12.65
CA ILE A 20 0.17 10.89 11.34
C ILE A 20 0.43 12.38 11.53
N VAL A 21 1.53 12.87 10.95
CA VAL A 21 2.01 14.23 11.19
C VAL A 21 2.32 14.96 9.88
N VAL A 22 2.20 16.27 9.92
CA VAL A 22 2.68 17.15 8.84
C VAL A 22 4.07 17.64 9.22
N ALA A 23 5.03 17.40 8.37
CA ALA A 23 6.41 17.83 8.60
C ALA A 23 7.09 18.22 7.28
N ASP A 24 8.16 19.02 7.40
CA ASP A 24 9.04 19.28 6.26
C ASP A 24 9.80 18.00 5.90
N SER A 25 10.01 17.77 4.61
CA SER A 25 10.74 16.61 4.12
C SER A 25 12.17 16.48 4.67
N ARG A 26 12.76 17.61 5.11
CA ARG A 26 14.10 17.65 5.71
C ARG A 26 14.13 17.24 7.18
N MET A 27 12.98 17.23 7.86
CA MET A 27 12.90 16.83 9.26
C MET A 27 13.04 15.32 9.41
N PRO A 28 13.67 14.81 10.50
CA PRO A 28 13.72 13.39 10.77
C PRO A 28 12.32 12.78 10.92
N ARG A 29 12.19 11.51 10.55
CA ARG A 29 10.89 10.82 10.62
C ARG A 29 10.27 10.85 12.02
N ASP A 30 11.04 10.58 13.05
CA ASP A 30 10.56 10.50 14.44
C ASP A 30 10.86 11.76 15.25
N GLY A 31 11.39 12.78 14.59
CA GLY A 31 11.75 14.05 15.20
C GLY A 31 10.64 15.09 15.16
N ARG A 32 11.05 16.34 15.00
CA ARG A 32 10.15 17.48 15.00
C ARG A 32 9.15 17.44 13.86
N TYR A 33 7.91 17.79 14.14
CA TYR A 33 6.84 17.92 13.17
C TYR A 33 6.09 19.26 13.36
N ILE A 34 5.33 19.66 12.35
CA ILE A 34 4.57 20.91 12.40
C ILE A 34 3.25 20.72 13.15
N GLU A 35 2.48 19.69 12.78
CA GLU A 35 1.19 19.40 13.39
C GLU A 35 0.91 17.89 13.35
N LYS A 36 0.27 17.38 14.38
CA LYS A 36 -0.22 16.01 14.43
C LYS A 36 -1.67 15.97 13.91
N LEU A 37 -1.92 15.19 12.87
CA LEU A 37 -3.25 15.05 12.26
C LEU A 37 -4.04 13.88 12.82
N GLY A 38 -3.35 12.84 13.30
CA GLY A 38 -4.01 11.67 13.78
C GLY A 38 -3.04 10.59 14.25
N THR A 39 -3.54 9.39 14.45
CA THR A 39 -2.75 8.24 14.89
C THR A 39 -3.14 6.99 14.12
N TYR A 40 -2.17 6.08 13.99
CA TYR A 40 -2.37 4.76 13.43
C TYR A 40 -1.80 3.70 14.37
N ASN A 41 -2.62 2.76 14.79
CA ASN A 41 -2.20 1.66 15.63
C ASN A 41 -2.38 0.34 14.88
N PRO A 42 -1.29 -0.26 14.32
CA PRO A 42 -1.40 -1.50 13.56
C PRO A 42 -1.69 -2.74 14.43
N LEU A 43 -1.58 -2.62 15.74
CA LEU A 43 -1.86 -3.72 16.68
C LEU A 43 -3.34 -3.94 16.90
N LEU A 44 -4.18 -2.95 16.61
CA LEU A 44 -5.63 -3.10 16.72
C LEU A 44 -6.18 -3.92 15.56
N PRO A 45 -7.27 -4.70 15.79
CA PRO A 45 -7.89 -5.47 14.72
C PRO A 45 -8.46 -4.56 13.61
N LYS A 46 -8.46 -5.03 12.38
CA LYS A 46 -8.96 -4.27 11.24
C LYS A 46 -10.43 -3.87 11.39
N ASP A 47 -11.21 -4.70 12.05
CA ASP A 47 -12.65 -4.49 12.25
C ASP A 47 -12.97 -3.54 13.42
N GLY A 48 -11.96 -3.14 14.18
CA GLY A 48 -12.15 -2.36 15.41
C GLY A 48 -12.38 -0.87 15.23
N GLY A 49 -12.42 -0.33 14.03
CA GLY A 49 -12.77 1.07 13.75
C GLY A 49 -11.83 2.15 14.27
N GLU A 50 -11.07 1.87 15.32
CA GLU A 50 -10.15 2.83 15.96
C GLU A 50 -8.69 2.69 15.52
N ARG A 51 -8.43 1.78 14.61
CA ARG A 51 -7.08 1.52 14.10
C ARG A 51 -6.42 2.77 13.51
N VAL A 52 -7.22 3.56 12.78
CA VAL A 52 -6.79 4.82 12.20
C VAL A 52 -7.70 5.92 12.70
N VAL A 53 -7.15 6.89 13.42
CA VAL A 53 -7.83 8.11 13.82
C VAL A 53 -7.19 9.26 13.06
N LEU A 54 -7.97 9.96 12.25
CA LEU A 54 -7.49 11.04 11.41
C LEU A 54 -8.44 12.22 11.49
N ASP A 55 -7.89 13.41 11.75
CA ASP A 55 -8.64 14.66 11.68
C ASP A 55 -8.78 15.08 10.21
N ALA A 56 -9.95 14.83 9.64
CA ALA A 56 -10.23 15.08 8.24
C ALA A 56 -10.14 16.58 7.87
N ASP A 57 -10.62 17.46 8.73
CA ASP A 57 -10.62 18.90 8.49
C ASP A 57 -9.20 19.45 8.41
N ARG A 58 -8.35 19.06 9.34
CA ARG A 58 -6.95 19.49 9.35
C ARG A 58 -6.15 18.85 8.21
N ALA A 59 -6.39 17.61 7.91
CA ALA A 59 -5.77 16.94 6.77
C ALA A 59 -6.12 17.64 5.46
N LYS A 60 -7.39 17.99 5.26
CA LYS A 60 -7.85 18.74 4.09
C LYS A 60 -7.16 20.10 3.99
N HIS A 61 -7.05 20.83 5.11
CA HIS A 61 -6.35 22.12 5.17
C HIS A 61 -4.91 22.00 4.66
N TRP A 62 -4.16 21.01 5.16
CA TRP A 62 -2.77 20.81 4.74
C TRP A 62 -2.63 20.32 3.31
N LEU A 63 -3.55 19.52 2.81
CA LEU A 63 -3.58 19.13 1.39
C LEU A 63 -3.81 20.34 0.48
N GLU A 64 -4.66 21.28 0.87
CA GLU A 64 -4.88 22.54 0.16
C GLU A 64 -3.65 23.44 0.18
N GLN A 65 -2.85 23.36 1.25
CA GLN A 65 -1.57 24.09 1.36
C GLN A 65 -0.44 23.45 0.52
N GLY A 66 -0.67 22.34 -0.11
CA GLY A 66 0.30 21.67 -0.96
C GLY A 66 1.08 20.55 -0.29
N ALA A 67 0.70 20.11 0.91
CA ALA A 67 1.32 18.98 1.56
C ALA A 67 1.01 17.68 0.78
N LYS A 68 2.03 16.86 0.56
CA LYS A 68 1.88 15.60 -0.14
C LYS A 68 1.88 14.44 0.88
N PRO A 69 0.87 13.55 0.85
CA PRO A 69 0.86 12.40 1.72
C PRO A 69 1.86 11.34 1.28
N SER A 70 2.40 10.60 2.25
CA SER A 70 3.17 9.40 1.96
C SER A 70 2.23 8.31 1.43
N ASP A 71 2.79 7.26 0.84
CA ASP A 71 2.00 6.19 0.23
C ASP A 71 0.99 5.56 1.21
N ARG A 72 1.43 5.26 2.42
CA ARG A 72 0.55 4.70 3.46
C ARG A 72 -0.53 5.68 3.91
N VAL A 73 -0.15 6.93 4.13
CA VAL A 73 -1.09 7.99 4.52
C VAL A 73 -2.08 8.28 3.39
N SER A 74 -1.65 8.21 2.14
CA SER A 74 -2.54 8.39 0.99
C SER A 74 -3.65 7.35 0.96
N ARG A 75 -3.40 6.11 1.39
CA ARG A 75 -4.42 5.07 1.53
C ARG A 75 -5.46 5.44 2.57
N PHE A 76 -5.04 5.96 3.72
CA PHE A 76 -5.95 6.40 4.78
C PHE A 76 -6.80 7.59 4.32
N LEU A 77 -6.21 8.54 3.61
CA LEU A 77 -6.92 9.69 3.05
C LEU A 77 -7.91 9.26 1.95
N GLN A 78 -7.58 8.28 1.17
CA GLN A 78 -8.49 7.72 0.16
C GLN A 78 -9.71 7.07 0.81
N ASP A 79 -9.53 6.33 1.90
CA ASP A 79 -10.62 5.72 2.66
C ASP A 79 -11.58 6.77 3.23
N VAL A 80 -11.06 7.93 3.63
CA VAL A 80 -11.86 9.07 4.10
C VAL A 80 -12.46 9.89 2.95
N GLY A 81 -11.95 9.73 1.72
CA GLY A 81 -12.41 10.44 0.55
C GLY A 81 -11.73 11.78 0.27
N LEU A 82 -10.65 12.10 0.99
CA LEU A 82 -9.91 13.36 0.84
C LEU A 82 -8.83 13.35 -0.25
N TRP A 83 -8.39 12.17 -0.65
CA TRP A 83 -7.29 12.00 -1.60
C TRP A 83 -7.61 10.88 -2.57
N LYS A 84 -7.33 11.10 -3.84
CA LYS A 84 -7.43 10.07 -4.88
C LYS A 84 -6.02 9.61 -5.22
N ARG A 85 -5.71 8.36 -4.93
CA ARG A 85 -4.42 7.77 -5.28
C ARG A 85 -4.34 7.57 -6.79
N GLU A 86 -3.20 7.89 -7.36
CA GLU A 86 -2.89 7.50 -8.71
C GLU A 86 -2.69 5.98 -8.78
N GLU A 87 -3.28 5.35 -9.77
CA GLU A 87 -3.04 3.95 -10.01
C GLU A 87 -1.58 3.76 -10.39
N ARG A 88 -0.92 2.84 -9.70
CA ARG A 88 0.45 2.49 -10.04
C ARG A 88 0.45 1.72 -11.35
N ASN A 89 0.99 2.34 -12.38
CA ASN A 89 1.20 1.67 -13.64
C ASN A 89 2.60 1.02 -13.63
N ASN A 90 2.67 -0.18 -13.10
CA ASN A 90 3.91 -0.95 -13.09
C ASN A 90 3.67 -2.30 -13.77
N PRO A 91 3.67 -2.35 -15.11
CA PRO A 91 3.35 -3.55 -15.85
C PRO A 91 4.37 -4.68 -15.65
N ASN A 92 5.59 -4.34 -15.24
CA ASN A 92 6.64 -5.33 -15.05
C ASN A 92 6.59 -6.03 -13.69
N LYS A 93 5.98 -5.42 -12.67
CA LYS A 93 5.96 -5.98 -11.32
C LYS A 93 5.12 -7.26 -11.19
N GLY A 94 4.00 -7.32 -11.90
CA GLY A 94 3.11 -8.48 -11.89
C GLY A 94 3.41 -9.52 -12.97
N LYS A 95 4.32 -9.21 -13.91
CA LYS A 95 4.68 -10.15 -14.96
C LYS A 95 5.67 -11.18 -14.45
N PRO A 96 5.42 -12.49 -14.70
CA PRO A 96 6.41 -13.51 -14.39
C PRO A 96 7.67 -13.28 -15.23
N GLY A 97 8.82 -13.63 -14.66
CA GLY A 97 10.09 -13.55 -15.37
C GLY A 97 10.13 -14.53 -16.54
N GLN A 98 11.11 -14.38 -17.42
CA GLN A 98 11.23 -15.21 -18.62
C GLN A 98 11.24 -16.70 -18.31
N LYS A 99 11.98 -17.13 -17.28
CA LYS A 99 11.99 -18.54 -16.84
C LYS A 99 10.63 -19.03 -16.36
N ALA A 100 9.86 -18.17 -15.68
CA ALA A 100 8.52 -18.52 -15.23
C ALA A 100 7.54 -18.64 -16.39
N LEU A 101 7.66 -17.80 -17.42
CA LEU A 101 6.88 -17.90 -18.65
C LEU A 101 7.18 -19.22 -19.40
N GLU A 102 8.44 -19.59 -19.52
CA GLU A 102 8.86 -20.84 -20.12
C GLU A 102 8.26 -22.06 -19.39
N ARG A 103 8.24 -22.03 -18.07
CA ARG A 103 7.61 -23.09 -17.25
C ARG A 103 6.11 -23.19 -17.47
N ILE A 104 5.43 -22.04 -17.57
CA ILE A 104 3.97 -21.99 -17.82
C ILE A 104 3.65 -22.56 -19.20
N GLU A 105 4.40 -22.18 -20.21
CA GLU A 105 4.27 -22.71 -21.58
C GLU A 105 4.52 -24.22 -21.63
N ALA A 106 5.58 -24.69 -20.97
CA ALA A 106 5.89 -26.12 -20.90
C ALA A 106 4.78 -26.90 -20.19
N GLN A 107 4.19 -26.35 -19.13
CA GLN A 107 3.05 -26.98 -18.44
C GLN A 107 1.82 -27.04 -19.33
N LYS A 108 1.52 -25.97 -20.06
CA LYS A 108 0.38 -25.93 -21.00
C LYS A 108 0.54 -26.97 -22.11
N GLU A 109 1.73 -27.06 -22.70
CA GLU A 109 2.03 -28.05 -23.72
C GLU A 109 1.91 -29.48 -23.19
N ALA A 110 2.39 -29.72 -21.96
CA ALA A 110 2.27 -31.02 -21.30
C ALA A 110 0.80 -31.40 -21.02
N GLU A 111 0.00 -30.45 -20.56
CA GLU A 111 -1.44 -30.68 -20.33
C GLU A 111 -2.18 -30.94 -21.64
N GLU A 112 -1.91 -30.16 -22.70
CA GLU A 112 -2.49 -30.39 -24.02
C GLU A 112 -2.09 -31.77 -24.61
N ALA A 113 -0.83 -32.15 -24.41
CA ALA A 113 -0.35 -33.46 -24.84
C ALA A 113 -1.04 -34.61 -24.07
N GLU A 114 -1.25 -34.47 -22.76
CA GLU A 114 -1.98 -35.42 -21.94
C GLU A 114 -3.45 -35.52 -22.36
N ILE A 115 -4.11 -34.42 -22.59
CA ILE A 115 -5.50 -34.37 -23.07
C ILE A 115 -5.60 -35.05 -24.44
N GLY A 116 -4.67 -34.77 -25.33
CA GLY A 116 -4.60 -35.40 -26.64
C GLY A 116 -4.39 -36.91 -26.56
N ARG A 117 -3.53 -37.39 -25.68
CA ARG A 117 -3.29 -38.80 -25.44
C ARG A 117 -4.52 -39.52 -24.84
N ALA A 118 -5.16 -38.87 -23.85
CA ALA A 118 -6.39 -39.39 -23.24
C ALA A 118 -7.50 -39.49 -24.26
N SER A 119 -7.67 -38.50 -25.11
CA SER A 119 -8.63 -38.49 -26.21
C SER A 119 -8.37 -39.60 -27.23
N CYS A 120 -7.11 -39.85 -27.57
CA CYS A 120 -6.74 -40.98 -28.47
C CYS A 120 -7.02 -42.34 -27.82
N ARG A 121 -6.86 -42.52 -26.52
CA ARG A 121 -7.17 -43.79 -25.81
C ARG A 121 -8.66 -44.06 -25.77
N GLU A 122 -9.50 -43.10 -25.65
CA GLU A 122 -10.94 -43.25 -25.61
C GLU A 122 -11.55 -43.63 -26.95
N ARG A 123 -10.86 -43.40 -28.07
CA ARG A 123 -11.31 -43.77 -29.42
C ARG A 123 -11.02 -45.22 -29.81
N VAL A 124 -10.33 -45.92 -29.00
CA VAL A 124 -10.10 -47.35 -29.16
C VAL A 124 -11.12 -48.16 -28.32
#